data_f5e421b9df59b5f79502ffe9020b5f31
#
_entry.id   f5e421b9df59b5f79502ffe9020b5f31
#
_cell.length_a   1.000
_cell.length_b   1.000
_cell.length_c   1.000
_cell.angle_alpha   90.00
_cell.angle_beta   90.00
_cell.angle_gamma   90.00
#
_symmetry.space_group_name_H-M   'P 1'
#
loop_
_entity.id
_entity.type
_entity.pdbx_description
1 polymer ?
#
loop_
_entity_poly.entity_id
_entity_poly.type
_entity_poly.pdbx_seq_one_letter_code
_entity_poly.pdbx_strand_id
1 'polypeptide(L)'
;MTNKIIDTKHNASYKYFKKIATKKSFRKEKNKTILVGPHIISTFLQAKKDIKCFIRDEKIDSPEINEIVKLNPNIEIYDLKHGLFLELADLKSSNGLIALINTPVEEGSEIKKGLNLFIDGIQDPGNLGSVLRTAEAAGVNSVYLSKTSAELWSPKTLRGSQGAQVNLKCYENKELLK
;
A
#
# COMPACT_ATOMS: atom_id res chain seq x y z
N MET A 1 11.29 -10.65 -20.43
CA MET A 1 11.35 -10.29 -19.00
C MET A 1 11.92 -11.45 -18.21
N THR A 2 12.95 -11.25 -17.42
CA THR A 2 13.51 -12.32 -16.59
C THR A 2 12.78 -12.28 -15.25
N ASN A 3 11.86 -13.22 -15.02
CA ASN A 3 11.21 -13.34 -13.71
C ASN A 3 12.24 -13.85 -12.69
N LYS A 4 12.30 -13.21 -11.55
CA LYS A 4 13.15 -13.64 -10.43
C LYS A 4 12.35 -14.57 -9.53
N ILE A 5 12.76 -15.83 -9.42
CA ILE A 5 12.08 -16.82 -8.58
C ILE A 5 12.62 -16.74 -7.16
N ILE A 6 11.73 -16.70 -6.19
CA ILE A 6 12.05 -16.73 -4.75
C ILE A 6 11.37 -17.94 -4.10
N ASP A 7 12.17 -18.90 -3.68
CA ASP A 7 11.71 -20.18 -3.14
C ASP A 7 12.07 -20.40 -1.66
N THR A 8 12.82 -19.47 -1.05
CA THR A 8 13.28 -19.59 0.33
C THR A 8 13.19 -18.26 1.11
N LYS A 9 12.92 -18.39 2.42
CA LYS A 9 12.93 -17.25 3.37
C LYS A 9 14.30 -16.60 3.55
N HIS A 10 15.37 -17.31 3.17
CA HIS A 10 16.74 -16.81 3.27
C HIS A 10 17.11 -15.84 2.16
N ASN A 11 16.34 -15.79 1.08
CA ASN A 11 16.54 -14.86 -0.03
C ASN A 11 16.54 -13.39 0.45
N ALA A 12 17.51 -12.61 0.00
CA ALA A 12 17.69 -11.22 0.42
C ALA A 12 16.49 -10.32 0.05
N SER A 13 15.93 -10.51 -1.16
CA SER A 13 14.75 -9.75 -1.61
C SER A 13 13.51 -10.11 -0.77
N TYR A 14 13.30 -11.39 -0.45
CA TYR A 14 12.22 -11.80 0.45
C TYR A 14 12.34 -11.14 1.82
N LYS A 15 13.52 -11.19 2.44
CA LYS A 15 13.79 -10.55 3.74
C LYS A 15 13.51 -9.05 3.69
N TYR A 16 13.87 -8.39 2.59
CA TYR A 16 13.59 -6.98 2.38
C TYR A 16 12.07 -6.73 2.31
N PHE A 17 11.35 -7.43 1.45
CA PHE A 17 9.89 -7.30 1.32
C PHE A 17 9.17 -7.59 2.64
N LYS A 18 9.60 -8.61 3.37
CA LYS A 18 9.03 -8.96 4.68
C LYS A 18 9.22 -7.84 5.71
N LYS A 19 10.39 -7.18 5.73
CA LYS A 19 10.61 -6.01 6.59
C LYS A 19 9.70 -4.85 6.21
N ILE A 20 9.51 -4.56 4.91
CA ILE A 20 8.57 -3.53 4.45
C ILE A 20 7.14 -3.90 4.88
N ALA A 21 6.71 -5.14 4.71
CA ALA A 21 5.37 -5.58 5.07
C ALA A 21 5.08 -5.43 6.58
N THR A 22 6.07 -5.73 7.44
CA THR A 22 5.83 -5.91 8.88
C THR A 22 6.36 -4.80 9.78
N LYS A 23 7.40 -4.04 9.37
CA LYS A 23 8.10 -3.09 10.25
C LYS A 23 7.85 -1.64 9.86
N LYS A 24 7.06 -0.90 10.68
CA LYS A 24 6.78 0.54 10.50
C LYS A 24 8.06 1.37 10.38
N SER A 25 9.05 1.15 11.25
CA SER A 25 10.32 1.89 11.22
C SER A 25 11.05 1.69 9.89
N PHE A 26 11.05 0.47 9.37
CA PHE A 26 11.72 0.15 8.11
C PHE A 26 10.99 0.76 6.89
N ARG A 27 9.63 0.78 6.89
CA ARG A 27 8.85 1.49 5.87
C ARG A 27 9.19 2.97 5.84
N LYS A 28 9.24 3.61 7.01
CA LYS A 28 9.60 5.04 7.13
C LYS A 28 11.03 5.32 6.68
N GLU A 29 12.00 4.50 7.10
CA GLU A 29 13.40 4.63 6.69
C GLU A 29 13.57 4.51 5.17
N LYS A 30 12.88 3.58 4.55
CA LYS A 30 12.99 3.31 3.10
C LYS A 30 12.00 4.12 2.26
N ASN A 31 11.08 4.86 2.86
CA ASN A 31 9.97 5.53 2.17
C ASN A 31 9.23 4.61 1.21
N LYS A 32 8.92 3.38 1.67
CA LYS A 32 8.28 2.35 0.86
C LYS A 32 7.19 1.62 1.62
N THR A 33 6.21 1.13 0.86
CA THR A 33 5.17 0.23 1.36
C THR A 33 4.79 -0.79 0.31
N ILE A 34 3.92 -1.74 0.67
CA ILE A 34 3.36 -2.71 -0.28
C ILE A 34 1.85 -2.52 -0.41
N LEU A 35 1.38 -2.66 -1.65
CA LEU A 35 -0.02 -2.82 -2.01
C LEU A 35 -0.32 -4.30 -2.13
N VAL A 36 -1.41 -4.78 -1.52
CA VAL A 36 -1.76 -6.21 -1.51
C VAL A 36 -3.10 -6.40 -2.21
N GLY A 37 -3.05 -6.96 -3.41
CA GLY A 37 -4.18 -7.30 -4.26
C GLY A 37 -4.25 -6.53 -5.58
N PRO A 38 -4.79 -7.16 -6.64
CA PRO A 38 -4.81 -6.58 -7.97
C PRO A 38 -5.64 -5.30 -8.05
N HIS A 39 -6.80 -5.24 -7.37
CA HIS A 39 -7.67 -4.06 -7.38
C HIS A 39 -6.97 -2.79 -6.90
N ILE A 40 -6.34 -2.81 -5.72
CA ILE A 40 -5.61 -1.64 -5.20
C ILE A 40 -4.42 -1.27 -6.08
N ILE A 41 -3.74 -2.26 -6.68
CA ILE A 41 -2.63 -2.04 -7.61
C ILE A 41 -3.13 -1.31 -8.85
N SER A 42 -4.26 -1.74 -9.42
CA SER A 42 -4.89 -1.08 -10.58
C SER A 42 -5.27 0.37 -10.27
N THR A 43 -5.82 0.66 -9.08
CA THR A 43 -6.12 2.03 -8.64
C THR A 43 -4.86 2.92 -8.64
N PHE A 44 -3.74 2.41 -8.15
CA PHE A 44 -2.48 3.16 -8.14
C PHE A 44 -1.88 3.35 -9.54
N LEU A 45 -1.98 2.35 -10.40
CA LEU A 45 -1.55 2.45 -11.81
C LEU A 45 -2.39 3.47 -12.59
N GLN A 46 -3.72 3.48 -12.42
CA GLN A 46 -4.62 4.45 -13.04
C GLN A 46 -4.30 5.88 -12.59
N ALA A 47 -3.93 6.05 -11.32
CA ALA A 47 -3.47 7.33 -10.77
C ALA A 47 -2.01 7.66 -11.15
N LYS A 48 -1.39 6.90 -12.07
CA LYS A 48 -0.01 7.08 -12.56
C LYS A 48 1.04 7.09 -11.44
N LYS A 49 0.80 6.34 -10.36
CA LYS A 49 1.78 6.18 -9.29
C LYS A 49 2.82 5.14 -9.68
N ASP A 50 4.08 5.43 -9.33
CA ASP A 50 5.23 4.60 -9.69
C ASP A 50 5.28 3.31 -8.87
N ILE A 51 5.26 2.18 -9.56
CA ILE A 51 5.43 0.84 -8.99
C ILE A 51 6.86 0.37 -9.23
N LYS A 52 7.53 -0.05 -8.18
CA LYS A 52 8.95 -0.47 -8.23
C LYS A 52 9.13 -1.91 -8.68
N CYS A 53 8.28 -2.80 -8.22
CA CYS A 53 8.23 -4.17 -8.69
C CYS A 53 6.89 -4.82 -8.33
N PHE A 54 6.56 -5.88 -9.06
CA PHE A 54 5.50 -6.80 -8.72
C PHE A 54 6.07 -8.02 -7.98
N ILE A 55 5.27 -8.56 -7.07
CA ILE A 55 5.54 -9.80 -6.36
C ILE A 55 4.30 -10.66 -6.58
N ARG A 56 4.48 -11.77 -7.31
CA ARG A 56 3.38 -12.62 -7.75
C ARG A 56 3.43 -13.98 -7.05
N ASP A 57 2.27 -14.50 -6.73
CA ASP A 57 2.11 -15.88 -6.25
C ASP A 57 2.24 -16.86 -7.42
N GLU A 58 3.19 -17.80 -7.35
CA GLU A 58 3.44 -18.78 -8.42
C GLU A 58 2.23 -19.67 -8.75
N LYS A 59 1.31 -19.86 -7.79
CA LYS A 59 0.14 -20.74 -7.93
C LYS A 59 -1.09 -20.05 -8.49
N ILE A 60 -1.12 -18.74 -8.53
CA ILE A 60 -2.32 -18.00 -8.96
C ILE A 60 -2.16 -17.57 -10.41
N ASP A 61 -2.95 -18.18 -11.25
CA ASP A 61 -3.16 -17.76 -12.63
C ASP A 61 -4.51 -17.04 -12.73
N SER A 62 -4.46 -15.73 -12.96
CA SER A 62 -5.64 -14.87 -13.03
C SER A 62 -5.55 -13.96 -14.25
N PRO A 63 -6.62 -13.92 -15.10
CA PRO A 63 -6.66 -13.01 -16.24
C PRO A 63 -6.40 -11.55 -15.87
N GLU A 64 -6.94 -11.08 -14.73
CA GLU A 64 -6.74 -9.73 -14.22
C GLU A 64 -5.26 -9.45 -13.93
N ILE A 65 -4.58 -10.38 -13.23
CA ILE A 65 -3.16 -10.23 -12.91
C ILE A 65 -2.31 -10.26 -14.18
N ASN A 66 -2.61 -11.15 -15.09
CA ASN A 66 -1.90 -11.28 -16.37
C ASN A 66 -2.03 -10.00 -17.20
N GLU A 67 -3.21 -9.38 -17.22
CA GLU A 67 -3.43 -8.09 -17.87
C GLU A 67 -2.63 -6.96 -17.22
N ILE A 68 -2.67 -6.84 -15.89
CA ILE A 68 -1.86 -5.84 -15.13
C ILE A 68 -0.38 -5.97 -15.51
N VAL A 69 0.15 -7.17 -15.48
CA VAL A 69 1.56 -7.43 -15.78
C VAL A 69 1.88 -7.12 -17.25
N LYS A 70 1.02 -7.55 -18.18
CA LYS A 70 1.17 -7.32 -19.63
C LYS A 70 1.18 -5.83 -19.98
N LEU A 71 0.32 -5.04 -19.35
CA LEU A 71 0.23 -3.59 -19.57
C LEU A 71 1.42 -2.81 -18.98
N ASN A 72 2.21 -3.44 -18.09
CA ASN A 72 3.34 -2.83 -17.42
C ASN A 72 4.65 -3.59 -17.65
N PRO A 73 5.13 -3.73 -18.91
CA PRO A 73 6.23 -4.62 -19.27
C PRO A 73 7.59 -4.23 -18.68
N ASN A 74 7.75 -3.00 -18.24
CA ASN A 74 9.02 -2.48 -17.69
C ASN A 74 9.14 -2.68 -16.17
N ILE A 75 8.08 -3.17 -15.50
CA ILE A 75 8.10 -3.42 -14.06
C ILE A 75 8.67 -4.82 -13.80
N GLU A 76 9.68 -4.88 -12.94
CA GLU A 76 10.31 -6.15 -12.54
C GLU A 76 9.33 -7.04 -11.76
N ILE A 77 9.41 -8.37 -11.97
CA ILE A 77 8.52 -9.35 -11.35
C ILE A 77 9.33 -10.34 -10.51
N TYR A 78 8.88 -10.55 -9.28
CA TYR A 78 9.34 -11.59 -8.38
C TYR A 78 8.25 -12.65 -8.20
N ASP A 79 8.49 -13.87 -8.66
CA ASP A 79 7.60 -15.00 -8.46
C ASP A 79 7.94 -15.67 -7.12
N LEU A 80 7.01 -15.67 -6.17
CA LEU A 80 7.16 -16.27 -4.86
C LEU A 80 6.43 -17.61 -4.78
N LYS A 81 7.05 -18.57 -4.11
CA LYS A 81 6.33 -19.77 -3.65
C LYS A 81 5.11 -19.38 -2.83
N HIS A 82 4.00 -20.07 -3.08
CA HIS A 82 2.69 -19.79 -2.48
C HIS A 82 2.72 -19.54 -0.97
N GLY A 83 3.41 -20.40 -0.21
CA GLY A 83 3.52 -20.23 1.25
C GLY A 83 4.26 -18.95 1.66
N LEU A 84 5.29 -18.54 0.90
CA LEU A 84 6.02 -17.31 1.13
C LEU A 84 5.16 -16.08 0.79
N PHE A 85 4.37 -16.19 -0.28
CA PHE A 85 3.45 -15.12 -0.68
C PHE A 85 2.38 -14.87 0.38
N LEU A 86 1.71 -15.92 0.87
CA LEU A 86 0.70 -15.81 1.94
C LEU A 86 1.27 -15.18 3.21
N GLU A 87 2.47 -15.62 3.60
CA GLU A 87 3.15 -15.05 4.76
C GLU A 87 3.50 -13.56 4.56
N LEU A 88 3.95 -13.18 3.36
CA LEU A 88 4.28 -11.79 3.03
C LEU A 88 3.05 -10.91 3.01
N ALA A 89 1.96 -11.38 2.40
CA ALA A 89 0.69 -10.67 2.27
C ALA A 89 -0.09 -10.56 3.59
N ASP A 90 0.25 -11.37 4.59
CA ASP A 90 -0.53 -11.53 5.83
C ASP A 90 -1.99 -11.91 5.53
N LEU A 91 -2.17 -12.96 4.72
CA LEU A 91 -3.47 -13.44 4.26
C LEU A 91 -3.61 -14.95 4.47
N LYS A 92 -4.86 -15.39 4.67
CA LYS A 92 -5.21 -16.82 4.72
C LYS A 92 -5.36 -17.43 3.32
N SER A 93 -5.74 -16.61 2.35
CA SER A 93 -5.88 -16.99 0.93
C SER A 93 -5.21 -15.98 0.04
N SER A 94 -4.58 -16.45 -1.04
CA SER A 94 -3.85 -15.57 -1.95
C SER A 94 -4.79 -14.78 -2.87
N ASN A 95 -4.48 -13.50 -3.04
CA ASN A 95 -5.04 -12.65 -4.08
C ASN A 95 -4.07 -12.45 -5.26
N GLY A 96 -2.98 -13.19 -5.28
CA GLY A 96 -2.07 -13.43 -6.38
C GLY A 96 -1.06 -12.32 -6.69
N LEU A 97 -1.27 -11.07 -6.26
CA LEU A 97 -0.36 -9.98 -6.61
C LEU A 97 -0.14 -9.00 -5.46
N ILE A 98 1.12 -8.63 -5.27
CA ILE A 98 1.58 -7.54 -4.41
C ILE A 98 2.41 -6.58 -5.27
N ALA A 99 2.37 -5.28 -4.97
CA ALA A 99 3.28 -4.29 -5.56
C ALA A 99 4.07 -3.55 -4.49
N LEU A 100 5.35 -3.33 -4.73
CA LEU A 100 6.18 -2.43 -3.94
C LEU A 100 6.11 -1.03 -4.53
N ILE A 101 5.83 -0.03 -3.71
CA ILE A 101 5.76 1.38 -4.12
C ILE A 101 6.62 2.27 -3.22
N ASN A 102 6.97 3.45 -3.72
CA ASN A 102 7.39 4.55 -2.84
C ASN A 102 6.16 5.09 -2.12
N THR A 103 6.30 5.38 -0.81
CA THR A 103 5.24 6.03 -0.03
C THR A 103 5.08 7.47 -0.51
N PRO A 104 3.90 7.89 -1.00
CA PRO A 104 3.67 9.29 -1.31
C PRO A 104 3.83 10.17 -0.07
N VAL A 105 4.46 11.31 -0.24
CA VAL A 105 4.65 12.31 0.82
C VAL A 105 3.96 13.59 0.38
N GLU A 106 3.00 14.05 1.19
CA GLU A 106 2.39 15.37 1.00
C GLU A 106 3.12 16.39 1.86
N GLU A 107 3.65 17.42 1.21
CA GLU A 107 4.32 18.52 1.89
C GLU A 107 3.34 19.63 2.28
N GLY A 108 3.67 20.34 3.37
CA GLY A 108 2.92 21.49 3.86
C GLY A 108 2.13 21.20 5.13
N SER A 109 1.68 22.28 5.77
CA SER A 109 0.93 22.25 7.03
C SER A 109 -0.35 23.06 6.99
N GLU A 110 -0.57 23.82 5.92
CA GLU A 110 -1.72 24.68 5.80
C GLU A 110 -2.99 23.88 5.48
N ILE A 111 -4.09 24.25 6.13
CA ILE A 111 -5.41 23.71 5.80
C ILE A 111 -5.80 24.17 4.41
N LYS A 112 -6.07 23.22 3.53
CA LYS A 112 -6.45 23.52 2.14
C LYS A 112 -7.93 23.91 2.05
N LYS A 113 -8.29 24.66 1.01
CA LYS A 113 -9.70 24.94 0.72
C LYS A 113 -10.44 23.63 0.38
N GLY A 114 -11.71 23.56 0.76
CA GLY A 114 -12.58 22.41 0.51
C GLY A 114 -12.96 21.66 1.78
N LEU A 115 -13.49 20.46 1.61
CA LEU A 115 -13.87 19.60 2.72
C LEU A 115 -12.63 18.92 3.30
N ASN A 116 -12.35 19.18 4.57
CA ASN A 116 -11.19 18.65 5.27
C ASN A 116 -11.62 17.74 6.43
N LEU A 117 -10.94 16.62 6.57
CA LEU A 117 -11.17 15.66 7.64
C LEU A 117 -9.97 15.67 8.61
N PHE A 118 -10.25 15.84 9.89
CA PHE A 118 -9.26 15.75 10.97
C PHE A 118 -9.50 14.46 11.74
N ILE A 119 -8.45 13.64 11.85
CA ILE A 119 -8.51 12.34 12.51
C ILE A 119 -7.54 12.35 13.69
N ASP A 120 -8.09 12.26 14.90
CA ASP A 120 -7.30 12.21 16.11
C ASP A 120 -7.42 10.84 16.80
N GLY A 121 -6.29 10.19 17.02
CA GLY A 121 -6.15 9.01 17.87
C GLY A 121 -6.78 7.72 17.36
N ILE A 122 -7.12 7.57 16.07
CA ILE A 122 -7.54 6.27 15.51
C ILE A 122 -6.34 5.32 15.47
N GLN A 123 -6.35 4.29 16.33
CA GLN A 123 -5.21 3.37 16.48
C GLN A 123 -5.32 2.09 15.66
N ASP A 124 -6.53 1.62 15.32
CA ASP A 124 -6.68 0.44 14.45
C ASP A 124 -6.52 0.83 12.98
N PRO A 125 -5.57 0.21 12.24
CA PRO A 125 -5.33 0.54 10.83
C PRO A 125 -6.52 0.16 9.92
N GLY A 126 -7.33 -0.84 10.30
CA GLY A 126 -8.53 -1.23 9.55
C GLY A 126 -9.61 -0.16 9.65
N ASN A 127 -9.85 0.36 10.86
CA ASN A 127 -10.79 1.46 11.10
C ASN A 127 -10.34 2.72 10.37
N LEU A 128 -9.04 3.05 10.45
CA LEU A 128 -8.49 4.18 9.68
C LEU A 128 -8.75 3.99 8.18
N GLY A 129 -8.49 2.79 7.65
CA GLY A 129 -8.74 2.49 6.25
C GLY A 129 -10.21 2.68 5.86
N SER A 130 -11.15 2.21 6.68
CA SER A 130 -12.60 2.38 6.43
C SER A 130 -13.00 3.85 6.41
N VAL A 131 -12.47 4.67 7.34
CA VAL A 131 -12.72 6.11 7.38
C VAL A 131 -12.18 6.79 6.12
N LEU A 132 -10.96 6.46 5.68
CA LEU A 132 -10.36 7.03 4.47
C LEU A 132 -11.18 6.68 3.22
N ARG A 133 -11.66 5.44 3.10
CA ARG A 133 -12.52 5.02 2.00
C ARG A 133 -13.84 5.82 1.96
N THR A 134 -14.46 6.02 3.13
CA THR A 134 -15.68 6.83 3.24
C THR A 134 -15.40 8.30 2.93
N ALA A 135 -14.28 8.84 3.41
CA ALA A 135 -13.87 10.21 3.16
C ALA A 135 -13.69 10.49 1.66
N GLU A 136 -13.02 9.58 0.93
CA GLU A 136 -12.88 9.67 -0.51
C GLU A 136 -14.24 9.69 -1.21
N ALA A 137 -15.12 8.75 -0.88
CA ALA A 137 -16.45 8.65 -1.47
C ALA A 137 -17.33 9.88 -1.16
N ALA A 138 -17.11 10.54 -0.01
CA ALA A 138 -17.79 11.77 0.38
C ALA A 138 -17.19 13.06 -0.23
N GLY A 139 -16.16 12.95 -1.06
CA GLY A 139 -15.52 14.10 -1.71
C GLY A 139 -14.63 14.94 -0.79
N VAL A 140 -14.09 14.33 0.28
CA VAL A 140 -13.07 14.97 1.12
C VAL A 140 -11.84 15.29 0.28
N ASN A 141 -11.32 16.51 0.40
CA ASN A 141 -10.14 16.95 -0.34
C ASN A 141 -8.84 16.60 0.40
N SER A 142 -8.83 16.81 1.72
CA SER A 142 -7.63 16.62 2.52
C SER A 142 -7.94 15.95 3.86
N VAL A 143 -7.01 15.10 4.29
CA VAL A 143 -7.09 14.38 5.57
C VAL A 143 -5.86 14.72 6.41
N TYR A 144 -6.08 15.10 7.64
CA TYR A 144 -5.03 15.46 8.60
C TYR A 144 -5.07 14.47 9.76
N LEU A 145 -3.98 13.71 9.94
CA LEU A 145 -3.86 12.69 10.98
C LEU A 145 -2.94 13.16 12.10
N SER A 146 -3.39 12.98 13.34
CA SER A 146 -2.55 13.22 14.53
C SER A 146 -1.40 12.20 14.61
N LYS A 147 -0.39 12.55 15.42
CA LYS A 147 0.77 11.68 15.71
C LYS A 147 0.37 10.35 16.38
N THR A 148 -0.75 10.34 17.08
CA THR A 148 -1.28 9.18 17.82
C THR A 148 -2.11 8.24 16.95
N SER A 149 -2.41 8.62 15.72
CA SER A 149 -3.17 7.78 14.79
C SER A 149 -2.32 6.64 14.19
N ALA A 150 -3.02 5.61 13.73
CA ALA A 150 -2.43 4.49 13.01
C ALA A 150 -1.67 4.98 11.76
N GLU A 151 -0.73 4.19 11.31
CA GLU A 151 0.10 4.51 10.14
C GLU A 151 -0.74 4.52 8.85
N LEU A 152 -0.78 5.65 8.18
CA LEU A 152 -1.53 5.88 6.94
C LEU A 152 -1.15 4.90 5.83
N TRP A 153 0.16 4.67 5.66
CA TRP A 153 0.72 3.84 4.58
C TRP A 153 1.05 2.41 5.03
N SER A 154 0.46 1.93 6.13
CA SER A 154 0.59 0.51 6.48
C SER A 154 -0.17 -0.37 5.49
N PRO A 155 0.30 -1.59 5.18
CA PRO A 155 -0.41 -2.50 4.29
C PRO A 155 -1.85 -2.81 4.76
N LYS A 156 -2.09 -2.83 6.09
CA LYS A 156 -3.42 -3.04 6.66
C LYS A 156 -4.35 -1.84 6.43
N THR A 157 -3.85 -0.62 6.58
CA THR A 157 -4.62 0.61 6.29
C THR A 157 -4.96 0.69 4.80
N LEU A 158 -3.97 0.47 3.93
CA LEU A 158 -4.14 0.47 2.48
C LEU A 158 -5.18 -0.56 2.01
N ARG A 159 -5.17 -1.76 2.60
CA ARG A 159 -6.15 -2.80 2.32
C ARG A 159 -7.54 -2.38 2.80
N GLY A 160 -7.67 -1.82 4.00
CA GLY A 160 -8.95 -1.34 4.55
C GLY A 160 -9.56 -0.20 3.73
N SER A 161 -8.74 0.69 3.22
CA SER A 161 -9.17 1.83 2.39
C SER A 161 -9.34 1.51 0.91
N GLN A 162 -8.92 0.32 0.47
CA GLN A 162 -8.87 -0.06 -0.95
C GLN A 162 -8.04 0.93 -1.81
N GLY A 163 -7.07 1.63 -1.17
CA GLY A 163 -6.21 2.58 -1.86
C GLY A 163 -6.76 4.01 -1.98
N ALA A 164 -7.83 4.36 -1.26
CA ALA A 164 -8.42 5.71 -1.27
C ALA A 164 -7.39 6.85 -1.07
N GLN A 165 -6.27 6.57 -0.37
CA GLN A 165 -5.19 7.53 -0.16
C GLN A 165 -4.58 8.08 -1.45
N VAL A 166 -4.75 7.40 -2.58
CA VAL A 166 -4.20 7.87 -3.87
C VAL A 166 -4.92 9.11 -4.38
N ASN A 167 -6.21 9.25 -4.02
CA ASN A 167 -7.08 10.35 -4.42
C ASN A 167 -7.23 11.43 -3.34
N LEU A 168 -6.78 11.15 -2.11
CA LEU A 168 -6.82 12.07 -0.97
C LEU A 168 -5.47 12.73 -0.75
N LYS A 169 -5.46 14.00 -0.41
CA LYS A 169 -4.26 14.66 0.13
C LYS A 169 -4.14 14.34 1.61
N CYS A 170 -3.19 13.50 1.99
CA CYS A 170 -3.09 12.99 3.35
C CYS A 170 -1.84 13.51 4.05
N TYR A 171 -2.04 14.17 5.19
CA TYR A 171 -0.99 14.78 6.00
C TYR A 171 -0.89 14.07 7.34
N GLU A 172 0.22 13.39 7.59
CA GLU A 172 0.48 12.67 8.86
C GLU A 172 1.19 13.55 9.91
N ASN A 173 1.16 13.08 11.15
CA ASN A 173 1.90 13.63 12.29
C ASN A 173 1.55 15.09 12.62
N LYS A 174 0.30 15.48 12.41
CA LYS A 174 -0.16 16.85 12.72
C LYS A 174 -0.52 16.99 14.20
N GLU A 175 -0.32 18.19 14.72
CA GLU A 175 -0.88 18.62 15.99
C GLU A 175 -2.23 19.25 15.71
N LEU A 176 -3.32 18.52 16.01
CA LEU A 176 -4.67 18.93 15.66
C LEU A 176 -5.33 19.85 16.69
N LEU A 177 -4.83 19.82 17.94
CA LEU A 177 -5.31 20.64 19.04
C LEU A 177 -4.14 21.50 19.55
N LYS A 178 -4.26 22.79 19.41
CA LYS A 178 -3.50 23.82 20.14
C LYS A 178 -4.47 24.79 20.77
#